data_f92f39ff2efdb313a543da4c0bd23447
#
_entry.id   f92f39ff2efdb313a543da4c0bd23447
#
_cell.length_a   1.000
_cell.length_b   1.000
_cell.length_c   1.000
_cell.angle_alpha   90.00
_cell.angle_beta   90.00
_cell.angle_gamma   90.00
#
_symmetry.space_group_name_H-M   'P 1'
#
loop_
_entity.id
_entity.type
_entity.pdbx_description
1 polymer ?
#
loop_
_entity_poly.entity_id
_entity_poly.type
_entity_poly.pdbx_seq_one_letter_code
_entity_poly.pdbx_strand_id
1 'polypeptide(L)'
;MLPPGGPPQAIVLADESWHQGVVGIVASRMAEEYSCPTFLICLDGDKGKASSRSYGGFNLFRSLEQLSGLLESYGGHELADGFTIRRESIAPFREKMMALCASFRESDACSTALAIDCEIPPELLTIENIQALGDLEPCGAGCPRPVLCMRGLHVTELAEVGGGKHLRLRLSKGTHTWGAIFFSTNAQRAAVAQGDVVDIAFTPQINEYRSVRSVQLNLVDIRPDKAFREAQGHDRAVYKKHLAGGALSCDEAGCLLPTRQDFAAVWRYLAAFSQDGVLSEELGCLSRKISRCAKLPLSAGKTRICLDVLAEQGLLQLEQRPKSLCIRLCANGRKVDLEKSPILIHLKKQKAGN
;
A
#
# COMPACT_ATOMS: atom_id res chain seq x y z
N MET A 1 14.41 -12.64 9.54
CA MET A 1 13.00 -12.91 9.21
C MET A 1 12.12 -12.01 10.08
N LEU A 2 11.21 -11.24 9.51
CA LEU A 2 10.24 -10.46 10.27
C LEU A 2 9.14 -11.40 10.77
N PRO A 3 8.59 -11.17 12.00
CA PRO A 3 7.60 -12.07 12.58
C PRO A 3 6.30 -12.07 11.75
N PRO A 4 5.57 -13.19 11.69
CA PRO A 4 4.25 -13.26 11.08
C PRO A 4 3.26 -12.49 11.94
N GLY A 5 2.66 -11.42 11.43
CA GLY A 5 1.59 -10.68 12.13
C GLY A 5 1.68 -9.17 11.98
N GLY A 6 1.16 -8.63 10.88
CA GLY A 6 1.03 -7.18 10.68
C GLY A 6 2.35 -6.43 10.42
N PRO A 7 2.28 -5.14 10.02
CA PRO A 7 3.48 -4.33 9.87
C PRO A 7 4.17 -4.16 11.23
N PRO A 8 5.51 -4.35 11.31
CA PRO A 8 6.24 -4.20 12.56
C PRO A 8 6.09 -2.77 13.09
N GLN A 9 6.11 -2.60 14.41
CA GLN A 9 6.01 -1.27 15.03
C GLN A 9 7.26 -0.44 14.77
N ALA A 10 8.41 -1.09 14.74
CA ALA A 10 9.70 -0.56 14.34
C ALA A 10 10.59 -1.69 13.83
N ILE A 11 11.63 -1.36 13.09
CA ILE A 11 12.70 -2.29 12.68
C ILE A 11 13.98 -1.87 13.37
N VAL A 12 14.53 -2.75 14.22
CA VAL A 12 15.84 -2.55 14.86
C VAL A 12 16.70 -3.78 14.59
N LEU A 13 17.66 -3.64 13.70
CA LEU A 13 18.55 -4.74 13.27
C LEU A 13 20.00 -4.34 13.43
N ALA A 14 20.85 -5.34 13.72
CA ALA A 14 22.29 -5.14 13.88
C ALA A 14 23.04 -6.29 13.23
N ASP A 15 24.13 -5.98 12.50
CA ASP A 15 24.98 -6.99 11.86
C ASP A 15 26.39 -6.45 11.64
N GLU A 16 27.38 -7.33 11.70
CA GLU A 16 28.80 -7.02 11.47
C GLU A 16 29.16 -6.92 9.98
N SER A 17 28.40 -7.60 9.13
CA SER A 17 28.66 -7.63 7.68
C SER A 17 28.21 -6.37 6.95
N TRP A 18 27.50 -5.46 7.64
CA TRP A 18 26.95 -4.27 7.00
C TRP A 18 27.97 -3.15 6.90
N HIS A 19 27.90 -2.41 5.79
CA HIS A 19 28.76 -1.27 5.54
C HIS A 19 28.08 0.04 5.90
N GLN A 20 28.72 0.84 6.78
CA GLN A 20 28.16 2.09 7.30
C GLN A 20 27.74 3.11 6.22
N GLY A 21 28.46 3.15 5.07
CA GLY A 21 28.14 4.05 3.97
C GLY A 21 26.84 3.75 3.23
N VAL A 22 26.24 2.57 3.41
CA VAL A 22 25.01 2.16 2.70
C VAL A 22 23.80 1.96 3.60
N VAL A 23 23.99 1.73 4.92
CA VAL A 23 22.88 1.43 5.83
C VAL A 23 21.84 2.55 5.90
N GLY A 24 22.24 3.82 5.73
CA GLY A 24 21.31 4.93 5.71
C GLY A 24 20.32 4.87 4.54
N ILE A 25 20.78 4.44 3.36
CA ILE A 25 19.93 4.26 2.17
C ILE A 25 19.00 3.05 2.38
N VAL A 26 19.54 1.97 2.94
CA VAL A 26 18.75 0.77 3.24
C VAL A 26 17.69 1.08 4.31
N ALA A 27 18.03 1.82 5.36
CA ALA A 27 17.10 2.24 6.40
C ALA A 27 15.93 3.05 5.82
N SER A 28 16.20 3.99 4.89
CA SER A 28 15.15 4.76 4.20
C SER A 28 14.19 3.84 3.45
N ARG A 29 14.72 2.92 2.64
CA ARG A 29 13.91 1.97 1.87
C ARG A 29 13.08 1.05 2.77
N MET A 30 13.66 0.57 3.87
CA MET A 30 12.94 -0.28 4.80
C MET A 30 11.85 0.49 5.55
N ALA A 31 12.10 1.73 5.95
CA ALA A 31 11.09 2.57 6.60
C ALA A 31 9.87 2.78 5.68
N GLU A 32 10.10 3.07 4.40
CA GLU A 32 9.05 3.21 3.39
C GLU A 32 8.32 1.88 3.11
N GLU A 33 9.07 0.79 2.91
CA GLU A 33 8.51 -0.51 2.55
C GLU A 33 7.62 -1.11 3.65
N TYR A 34 8.08 -1.02 4.91
CA TYR A 34 7.38 -1.58 6.06
C TYR A 34 6.50 -0.56 6.80
N SER A 35 6.52 0.71 6.34
CA SER A 35 5.71 1.78 6.94
C SER A 35 5.95 1.91 8.45
N CYS A 36 7.23 1.90 8.88
CA CYS A 36 7.61 2.00 10.29
C CYS A 36 9.00 2.61 10.48
N PRO A 37 9.30 3.23 11.63
CA PRO A 37 10.63 3.69 11.96
C PRO A 37 11.66 2.56 11.90
N THR A 38 12.83 2.83 11.31
CA THR A 38 13.86 1.82 11.06
C THR A 38 15.22 2.27 11.59
N PHE A 39 15.88 1.38 12.30
CA PHE A 39 17.18 1.55 12.93
C PHE A 39 18.10 0.42 12.51
N LEU A 40 19.11 0.72 11.69
CA LEU A 40 20.09 -0.26 11.23
C LEU A 40 21.45 0.03 11.84
N ILE A 41 22.01 -0.95 12.53
CA ILE A 41 23.23 -0.83 13.33
C ILE A 41 24.35 -1.67 12.70
N CYS A 42 25.40 -1.01 12.22
CA CYS A 42 26.63 -1.68 11.81
C CYS A 42 27.49 -1.96 13.04
N LEU A 43 27.72 -3.22 13.32
CA LEU A 43 28.58 -3.62 14.45
C LEU A 43 30.06 -3.60 14.07
N ASP A 44 30.88 -3.10 14.99
CA ASP A 44 32.33 -3.16 14.92
C ASP A 44 32.86 -3.47 16.35
N GLY A 45 33.21 -4.73 16.58
CA GLY A 45 33.56 -5.24 17.89
C GLY A 45 32.43 -5.06 18.91
N ASP A 46 32.72 -4.36 20.00
CA ASP A 46 31.78 -4.13 21.11
C ASP A 46 30.86 -2.92 20.92
N LYS A 47 30.98 -2.22 19.79
CA LYS A 47 30.20 -1.03 19.48
C LYS A 47 29.44 -1.18 18.16
N GLY A 48 28.38 -0.43 18.01
CA GLY A 48 27.64 -0.31 16.78
C GLY A 48 27.36 1.14 16.42
N LYS A 49 27.52 1.48 15.13
CA LYS A 49 27.09 2.77 14.58
C LYS A 49 25.81 2.59 13.81
N ALA A 50 24.80 3.35 14.15
CA ALA A 50 23.46 3.24 13.59
C ALA A 50 23.13 4.36 12.62
N SER A 51 22.30 4.05 11.66
CA SER A 51 21.52 4.99 10.86
C SER A 51 20.05 4.72 11.08
N SER A 52 19.27 5.76 11.39
CA SER A 52 17.84 5.68 11.63
C SER A 52 17.06 6.49 10.63
N ARG A 53 15.85 6.04 10.33
CA ARG A 53 14.89 6.75 9.49
C ARG A 53 13.50 6.71 10.13
N SER A 54 12.87 7.87 10.14
CA SER A 54 11.51 8.05 10.61
C SER A 54 10.48 7.54 9.60
N TYR A 55 9.27 7.31 10.10
CA TYR A 55 8.08 7.09 9.31
C TYR A 55 6.85 7.63 10.05
N GLY A 56 5.90 8.20 9.29
CA GLY A 56 4.61 8.63 9.81
C GLY A 56 4.67 9.78 10.83
N GLY A 57 5.73 10.61 10.81
CA GLY A 57 5.91 11.72 11.74
C GLY A 57 6.54 11.33 13.08
N PHE A 58 7.03 10.11 13.24
CA PHE A 58 7.75 9.69 14.45
C PHE A 58 9.03 10.52 14.62
N ASN A 59 9.15 11.26 15.73
CA ASN A 59 10.29 12.11 16.01
C ASN A 59 11.46 11.29 16.55
N LEU A 60 12.44 10.98 15.67
CA LEU A 60 13.63 10.19 16.03
C LEU A 60 14.45 10.84 17.12
N PHE A 61 14.74 12.14 16.98
CA PHE A 61 15.61 12.85 17.90
C PHE A 61 15.10 12.79 19.35
N ARG A 62 13.82 13.14 19.56
CA ARG A 62 13.19 13.04 20.88
C ARG A 62 13.17 11.61 21.44
N SER A 63 13.00 10.63 20.58
CA SER A 63 12.99 9.23 21.00
C SER A 63 14.37 8.73 21.40
N LEU A 64 15.43 9.15 20.69
CA LEU A 64 16.82 8.84 21.07
C LEU A 64 17.24 9.60 22.34
N GLU A 65 16.79 10.84 22.53
CA GLU A 65 17.00 11.61 23.74
C GLU A 65 16.44 10.89 24.99
N GLN A 66 15.23 10.32 24.90
CA GLN A 66 14.65 9.52 25.98
C GLN A 66 15.45 8.25 26.30
N LEU A 67 16.17 7.73 25.32
CA LEU A 67 16.99 6.52 25.45
C LEU A 67 18.51 6.83 25.57
N SER A 68 18.88 8.09 25.78
CA SER A 68 20.28 8.56 25.82
C SER A 68 21.15 7.78 26.77
N GLY A 69 20.62 7.31 27.90
CA GLY A 69 21.37 6.45 28.85
C GLY A 69 21.82 5.09 28.31
N LEU A 70 21.31 4.65 27.14
CA LEU A 70 21.74 3.43 26.43
C LEU A 70 22.71 3.71 25.28
N LEU A 71 22.93 5.00 24.96
CA LEU A 71 23.70 5.45 23.81
C LEU A 71 25.03 6.07 24.26
N GLU A 72 26.07 5.89 23.47
CA GLU A 72 27.34 6.59 23.69
C GLU A 72 27.31 8.00 23.05
N SER A 73 26.64 8.12 21.92
CA SER A 73 26.41 9.38 21.23
C SER A 73 25.20 9.26 20.32
N TYR A 74 24.51 10.36 20.08
CA TYR A 74 23.43 10.45 19.10
C TYR A 74 23.38 11.87 18.53
N GLY A 75 22.84 12.01 17.33
CA GLY A 75 22.70 13.30 16.68
C GLY A 75 22.12 13.21 15.29
N GLY A 76 21.32 14.21 14.93
CA GLY A 76 20.64 14.31 13.66
C GLY A 76 19.41 15.20 13.75
N HIS A 77 18.35 14.83 13.08
CA HIS A 77 17.09 15.56 12.98
C HIS A 77 15.88 14.64 13.20
N GLU A 78 14.69 15.20 13.26
CA GLU A 78 13.43 14.46 13.50
C GLU A 78 13.21 13.28 12.54
N LEU A 79 13.65 13.39 11.28
CA LEU A 79 13.38 12.40 10.24
C LEU A 79 14.55 11.44 9.97
N ALA A 80 15.78 11.84 10.30
CA ALA A 80 16.98 11.04 10.06
C ALA A 80 18.01 11.34 11.15
N ASP A 81 18.47 10.32 11.81
CA ASP A 81 19.41 10.42 12.92
C ASP A 81 20.43 9.29 12.88
N GLY A 82 21.56 9.50 13.56
CA GLY A 82 22.59 8.51 13.78
C GLY A 82 22.96 8.41 15.26
N PHE A 83 23.36 7.23 15.70
CA PHE A 83 23.82 7.04 17.08
C PHE A 83 24.91 5.96 17.16
N THR A 84 25.65 6.01 18.27
CA THR A 84 26.61 4.95 18.66
C THR A 84 26.10 4.25 19.90
N ILE A 85 26.14 2.93 19.90
CA ILE A 85 25.61 2.09 20.97
C ILE A 85 26.55 0.94 21.26
N ARG A 86 26.64 0.48 22.52
CA ARG A 86 27.33 -0.72 22.88
C ARG A 86 26.52 -1.95 22.49
N ARG A 87 27.21 -3.03 22.09
CA ARG A 87 26.56 -4.30 21.69
C ARG A 87 25.60 -4.82 22.76
N GLU A 88 26.00 -4.76 24.03
CA GLU A 88 25.20 -5.16 25.19
C GLU A 88 23.90 -4.34 25.37
N SER A 89 23.92 -3.08 24.93
CA SER A 89 22.78 -2.16 25.04
C SER A 89 21.76 -2.30 23.89
N ILE A 90 22.07 -3.04 22.84
CA ILE A 90 21.17 -3.18 21.66
C ILE A 90 19.85 -3.87 22.01
N ALA A 91 19.88 -4.91 22.82
CA ALA A 91 18.65 -5.62 23.21
C ALA A 91 17.71 -4.73 24.04
N PRO A 92 18.14 -4.07 25.13
CA PRO A 92 17.29 -3.15 25.87
C PRO A 92 16.89 -1.91 25.06
N PHE A 93 17.73 -1.41 24.14
CA PHE A 93 17.36 -0.34 23.21
C PHE A 93 16.21 -0.78 22.30
N ARG A 94 16.32 -1.97 21.69
CA ARG A 94 15.26 -2.52 20.82
C ARG A 94 13.93 -2.62 21.54
N GLU A 95 13.90 -3.17 22.74
CA GLU A 95 12.68 -3.33 23.53
C GLU A 95 12.01 -1.98 23.82
N LYS A 96 12.77 -1.01 24.33
CA LYS A 96 12.24 0.31 24.67
C LYS A 96 11.81 1.10 23.42
N MET A 97 12.59 1.03 22.34
CA MET A 97 12.24 1.71 21.08
C MET A 97 10.97 1.11 20.45
N MET A 98 10.79 -0.21 20.51
CA MET A 98 9.56 -0.86 20.08
C MET A 98 8.35 -0.37 20.88
N ALA A 99 8.48 -0.21 22.20
CA ALA A 99 7.41 0.32 23.05
C ALA A 99 7.07 1.79 22.70
N LEU A 100 8.07 2.64 22.48
CA LEU A 100 7.86 4.03 22.04
C LEU A 100 7.15 4.11 20.70
N CYS A 101 7.55 3.31 19.73
CA CYS A 101 6.90 3.27 18.42
C CYS A 101 5.47 2.72 18.48
N ALA A 102 5.20 1.76 19.37
CA ALA A 102 3.85 1.25 19.63
C ALA A 102 2.93 2.35 20.15
N SER A 103 3.35 3.03 21.21
CA SER A 103 2.61 4.15 21.81
C SER A 103 2.35 5.29 20.79
N PHE A 104 3.35 5.61 19.95
CA PHE A 104 3.17 6.61 18.89
C PHE A 104 2.12 6.20 17.87
N ARG A 105 2.09 4.93 17.45
CA ARG A 105 1.08 4.42 16.49
C ARG A 105 -0.35 4.45 17.01
N GLU A 106 -0.54 4.32 18.30
CA GLU A 106 -1.83 4.40 18.97
C GLU A 106 -2.30 5.84 19.14
N SER A 107 -1.40 6.81 18.99
CA SER A 107 -1.72 8.24 19.10
C SER A 107 -2.23 8.81 17.77
N ASP A 108 -3.04 9.87 17.85
CA ASP A 108 -3.51 10.64 16.68
C ASP A 108 -2.37 11.36 15.93
N ALA A 109 -1.16 11.38 16.50
CA ALA A 109 0.02 11.99 15.90
C ALA A 109 0.60 11.17 14.73
N CYS A 110 0.27 9.87 14.63
CA CYS A 110 0.68 9.01 13.53
C CYS A 110 -0.15 9.32 12.26
N SER A 111 0.17 10.43 11.59
CA SER A 111 -0.49 10.83 10.35
C SER A 111 0.39 10.50 9.14
N THR A 112 -0.13 9.66 8.27
CA THR A 112 0.42 9.42 6.92
C THR A 112 -0.25 10.30 5.87
N ALA A 113 -0.78 11.46 6.28
CA ALA A 113 -1.44 12.38 5.37
C ALA A 113 -0.42 13.04 4.45
N LEU A 114 -0.67 12.97 3.14
CA LEU A 114 0.07 13.72 2.14
C LEU A 114 -0.52 15.13 2.05
N ALA A 115 0.31 16.15 2.28
CA ALA A 115 -0.08 17.53 2.04
C ALA A 115 -0.26 17.76 0.54
N ILE A 116 -1.40 18.32 0.16
CA ILE A 116 -1.73 18.73 -1.21
C ILE A 116 -1.82 20.24 -1.22
N ASP A 117 -1.01 20.89 -2.06
CA ASP A 117 -1.00 22.34 -2.16
C ASP A 117 -2.20 22.88 -2.95
N CYS A 118 -2.58 22.18 -4.02
CA CYS A 118 -3.73 22.60 -4.85
C CYS A 118 -4.36 21.42 -5.61
N GLU A 119 -5.69 21.42 -5.69
CA GLU A 119 -6.43 20.61 -6.66
C GLU A 119 -6.64 21.44 -7.93
N ILE A 120 -6.21 20.91 -9.08
CA ILE A 120 -6.24 21.64 -10.35
C ILE A 120 -7.15 20.96 -11.37
N PRO A 121 -7.86 21.75 -12.20
CA PRO A 121 -8.58 21.23 -13.35
C PRO A 121 -7.64 20.92 -14.51
N PRO A 122 -8.04 20.01 -15.44
CA PRO A 122 -7.24 19.58 -16.58
C PRO A 122 -6.68 20.73 -17.45
N GLU A 123 -7.46 21.78 -17.62
CA GLU A 123 -7.19 22.92 -18.49
C GLU A 123 -5.98 23.74 -18.02
N LEU A 124 -5.64 23.68 -16.75
CA LEU A 124 -4.49 24.40 -16.18
C LEU A 124 -3.16 23.66 -16.32
N LEU A 125 -3.16 22.38 -16.73
CA LEU A 125 -1.94 21.62 -17.00
C LEU A 125 -1.35 21.95 -18.37
N THR A 126 -1.00 23.21 -18.58
CA THR A 126 -0.32 23.68 -19.80
C THR A 126 1.18 23.82 -19.58
N ILE A 127 1.97 23.84 -20.67
CA ILE A 127 3.41 24.01 -20.58
C ILE A 127 3.75 25.35 -19.92
N GLU A 128 3.02 26.42 -20.27
CA GLU A 128 3.21 27.78 -19.77
C GLU A 128 3.01 27.84 -18.24
N ASN A 129 1.92 27.23 -17.73
CA ASN A 129 1.64 27.20 -16.30
C ASN A 129 2.69 26.37 -15.54
N ILE A 130 3.16 25.25 -16.12
CA ILE A 130 4.20 24.43 -15.49
C ILE A 130 5.56 25.15 -15.50
N GLN A 131 5.85 25.97 -16.53
CA GLN A 131 7.05 26.81 -16.52
C GLN A 131 6.99 27.87 -15.44
N ALA A 132 5.83 28.50 -15.22
CA ALA A 132 5.66 29.50 -14.17
C ALA A 132 5.84 28.89 -12.74
N LEU A 133 5.56 27.60 -12.53
CA LEU A 133 5.91 26.93 -11.28
C LEU A 133 7.43 26.87 -11.02
N GLY A 134 8.25 27.00 -12.06
CA GLY A 134 9.71 27.12 -11.94
C GLY A 134 10.16 28.38 -11.19
N ASP A 135 9.34 29.43 -11.14
CA ASP A 135 9.63 30.67 -10.40
C ASP A 135 9.64 30.44 -8.87
N LEU A 136 9.11 29.30 -8.41
CA LEU A 136 9.20 28.86 -7.01
C LEU A 136 10.56 28.22 -6.64
N GLU A 137 11.43 27.97 -7.63
CA GLU A 137 12.76 27.41 -7.35
C GLU A 137 13.73 28.48 -6.77
N PRO A 138 14.63 28.10 -5.87
CA PRO A 138 15.02 26.73 -5.52
C PRO A 138 14.11 26.08 -4.48
N CYS A 139 13.64 24.87 -4.77
CA CYS A 139 12.89 24.04 -3.82
C CYS A 139 13.85 23.18 -2.98
N GLY A 140 13.48 22.93 -1.70
CA GLY A 140 14.29 22.14 -0.76
C GLY A 140 13.63 21.96 0.60
N ALA A 141 14.44 21.74 1.62
CA ALA A 141 13.95 21.65 2.99
C ALA A 141 13.31 23.00 3.42
N GLY A 142 12.07 22.96 3.90
CA GLY A 142 11.29 24.16 4.26
C GLY A 142 10.56 24.85 3.10
N CYS A 143 10.88 24.49 1.84
CA CYS A 143 10.14 24.92 0.65
C CYS A 143 10.06 23.77 -0.35
N PRO A 144 9.24 22.74 -0.09
CA PRO A 144 9.14 21.57 -0.97
C PRO A 144 8.52 21.96 -2.32
N ARG A 145 8.75 21.13 -3.34
CA ARG A 145 8.04 21.29 -4.62
C ARG A 145 6.55 21.14 -4.42
N PRO A 146 5.71 21.99 -5.06
CA PRO A 146 4.27 21.86 -4.94
C PRO A 146 3.75 20.50 -5.37
N VAL A 147 2.90 19.92 -4.54
CA VAL A 147 2.18 18.68 -4.82
C VAL A 147 0.76 19.05 -5.25
N LEU A 148 0.46 18.79 -6.50
CA LEU A 148 -0.84 19.05 -7.10
C LEU A 148 -1.71 17.79 -7.02
N CYS A 149 -3.02 17.96 -7.06
CA CYS A 149 -3.99 16.87 -7.08
C CYS A 149 -4.93 17.01 -8.28
N MET A 150 -5.31 15.89 -8.85
CA MET A 150 -6.40 15.79 -9.82
C MET A 150 -7.21 14.52 -9.53
N ARG A 151 -8.53 14.62 -9.60
CA ARG A 151 -9.43 13.52 -9.27
C ARG A 151 -10.17 13.00 -10.49
N GLY A 152 -10.57 11.73 -10.42
CA GLY A 152 -11.44 11.11 -11.41
C GLY A 152 -10.77 10.95 -12.80
N LEU A 153 -9.49 10.56 -12.84
CA LEU A 153 -8.79 10.26 -14.08
C LEU A 153 -8.97 8.79 -14.45
N HIS A 154 -9.10 8.51 -15.73
CA HIS A 154 -9.12 7.16 -16.26
C HIS A 154 -7.70 6.68 -16.57
N VAL A 155 -7.34 5.50 -16.09
CA VAL A 155 -6.08 4.81 -16.45
C VAL A 155 -6.28 4.12 -17.81
N THR A 156 -5.83 4.74 -18.88
CA THR A 156 -6.00 4.19 -20.25
C THR A 156 -4.90 3.19 -20.62
N GLU A 157 -3.69 3.39 -20.10
CA GLU A 157 -2.57 2.47 -20.27
C GLU A 157 -1.82 2.33 -18.94
N LEU A 158 -1.23 1.16 -18.73
CA LEU A 158 -0.40 0.86 -17.58
C LEU A 158 0.70 -0.11 -17.99
N ALA A 159 1.95 0.22 -17.70
CA ALA A 159 3.10 -0.62 -18.00
C ALA A 159 4.18 -0.48 -16.93
N GLU A 160 4.78 -1.59 -16.52
CA GLU A 160 5.96 -1.59 -15.67
C GLU A 160 7.21 -1.34 -16.53
N VAL A 161 8.08 -0.46 -16.06
CA VAL A 161 9.31 -0.06 -16.75
C VAL A 161 10.52 -0.13 -15.82
N GLY A 162 11.74 -0.05 -16.37
CA GLY A 162 12.95 -0.15 -15.57
C GLY A 162 13.10 -1.50 -14.85
N GLY A 163 12.72 -2.61 -15.51
CA GLY A 163 12.77 -3.94 -14.90
C GLY A 163 11.74 -4.12 -13.76
N GLY A 164 10.56 -3.50 -13.88
CA GLY A 164 9.49 -3.58 -12.87
C GLY A 164 9.67 -2.63 -11.67
N LYS A 165 10.65 -1.74 -11.73
CA LYS A 165 10.95 -0.79 -10.63
C LYS A 165 10.09 0.47 -10.65
N HIS A 166 9.52 0.82 -11.79
CA HIS A 166 8.71 2.03 -11.97
C HIS A 166 7.44 1.70 -12.74
N LEU A 167 6.38 2.47 -12.49
CA LEU A 167 5.10 2.32 -13.16
C LEU A 167 4.87 3.50 -14.09
N ARG A 168 4.71 3.23 -15.39
CA ARG A 168 4.32 4.21 -16.39
C ARG A 168 2.83 4.07 -16.66
N LEU A 169 2.12 5.20 -16.62
CA LEU A 169 0.69 5.27 -16.88
C LEU A 169 0.40 6.28 -17.98
N ARG A 170 -0.71 6.07 -18.68
CA ARG A 170 -1.40 7.09 -19.44
C ARG A 170 -2.73 7.36 -18.76
N LEU A 171 -2.95 8.62 -18.41
CA LEU A 171 -4.12 9.07 -17.67
C LEU A 171 -4.94 10.02 -18.54
N SER A 172 -6.26 9.90 -18.54
CA SER A 172 -7.16 10.78 -19.30
C SER A 172 -8.29 11.33 -18.44
N LYS A 173 -8.71 12.58 -18.76
CA LYS A 173 -9.91 13.20 -18.18
C LYS A 173 -10.52 14.13 -19.20
N GLY A 174 -11.78 13.89 -19.60
CA GLY A 174 -12.41 14.59 -20.72
C GLY A 174 -11.62 14.37 -22.01
N THR A 175 -11.21 15.46 -22.66
CA THR A 175 -10.41 15.41 -23.90
C THR A 175 -8.90 15.40 -23.65
N HIS A 176 -8.46 15.56 -22.41
CA HIS A 176 -7.05 15.67 -22.06
C HIS A 176 -6.44 14.31 -21.73
N THR A 177 -5.16 14.15 -22.09
CA THR A 177 -4.39 12.93 -21.81
C THR A 177 -2.94 13.28 -21.45
N TRP A 178 -2.41 12.65 -20.41
CA TRP A 178 -1.05 12.88 -19.93
C TRP A 178 -0.31 11.55 -19.73
N GLY A 179 1.00 11.60 -19.97
CA GLY A 179 1.92 10.59 -19.49
C GLY A 179 2.21 10.81 -18.02
N ALA A 180 2.17 9.74 -17.24
CA ALA A 180 2.52 9.77 -15.83
C ALA A 180 3.54 8.68 -15.50
N ILE A 181 4.42 8.98 -14.53
CA ILE A 181 5.38 8.01 -14.02
C ILE A 181 5.32 7.96 -12.50
N PHE A 182 5.30 6.76 -11.96
CA PHE A 182 5.40 6.53 -10.52
C PHE A 182 6.70 5.78 -10.24
N PHE A 183 7.68 6.52 -9.73
CA PHE A 183 8.99 5.98 -9.44
C PHE A 183 8.94 5.02 -8.23
N SER A 184 9.84 4.04 -8.21
CA SER A 184 10.01 3.06 -7.11
C SER A 184 8.73 2.30 -6.73
N THR A 185 7.81 2.13 -7.70
CA THR A 185 6.51 1.50 -7.51
C THR A 185 6.17 0.63 -8.71
N ASN A 186 5.45 -0.47 -8.47
CA ASN A 186 4.88 -1.33 -9.51
C ASN A 186 3.34 -1.38 -9.41
N ALA A 187 2.68 -2.04 -10.37
CA ALA A 187 1.22 -2.10 -10.42
C ALA A 187 0.59 -2.75 -9.18
N GLN A 188 1.25 -3.76 -8.62
CA GLN A 188 0.79 -4.44 -7.40
C GLN A 188 0.85 -3.54 -6.18
N ARG A 189 1.95 -2.77 -6.00
CA ARG A 189 2.09 -1.82 -4.88
C ARG A 189 1.11 -0.65 -5.00
N ALA A 190 0.95 -0.12 -6.20
CA ALA A 190 0.00 0.96 -6.48
C ALA A 190 -1.46 0.51 -6.36
N ALA A 191 -1.72 -0.80 -6.37
CA ALA A 191 -3.05 -1.41 -6.35
C ALA A 191 -3.99 -0.82 -7.42
N VAL A 192 -3.45 -0.54 -8.63
CA VAL A 192 -4.17 0.02 -9.76
C VAL A 192 -4.05 -0.86 -11.00
N ALA A 193 -5.02 -0.75 -11.87
CA ALA A 193 -5.07 -1.48 -13.13
C ALA A 193 -5.60 -0.59 -14.26
N GLN A 194 -5.27 -0.97 -15.50
CA GLN A 194 -5.88 -0.33 -16.67
C GLN A 194 -7.40 -0.39 -16.59
N GLY A 195 -8.05 0.73 -16.89
CA GLY A 195 -9.50 0.92 -16.81
C GLY A 195 -9.99 1.38 -15.43
N ASP A 196 -9.11 1.57 -14.43
CA ASP A 196 -9.50 2.18 -13.16
C ASP A 196 -9.77 3.67 -13.32
N VAL A 197 -10.63 4.19 -12.45
CA VAL A 197 -10.79 5.62 -12.18
C VAL A 197 -10.03 5.94 -10.90
N VAL A 198 -9.16 6.96 -10.96
CA VAL A 198 -8.21 7.25 -9.89
C VAL A 198 -8.15 8.74 -9.55
N ASP A 199 -7.84 9.02 -8.29
CA ASP A 199 -7.34 10.31 -7.83
C ASP A 199 -5.82 10.23 -7.74
N ILE A 200 -5.12 11.27 -8.17
CA ILE A 200 -3.65 11.33 -8.14
C ILE A 200 -3.15 12.55 -7.39
N ALA A 201 -2.02 12.39 -6.71
CA ALA A 201 -1.17 13.47 -6.25
C ALA A 201 0.13 13.42 -7.04
N PHE A 202 0.61 14.54 -7.56
CA PHE A 202 1.74 14.57 -8.47
C PHE A 202 2.48 15.90 -8.43
N THR A 203 3.73 15.87 -8.86
CA THR A 203 4.50 17.07 -9.26
C THR A 203 4.59 17.09 -10.77
N PRO A 204 4.13 18.16 -11.43
CA PRO A 204 4.21 18.25 -12.89
C PRO A 204 5.64 18.58 -13.33
N GLN A 205 6.05 18.05 -14.48
CA GLN A 205 7.33 18.32 -15.10
C GLN A 205 7.16 18.47 -16.61
N ILE A 206 7.97 19.34 -17.23
CA ILE A 206 8.06 19.40 -18.68
C ILE A 206 9.06 18.33 -19.13
N ASN A 207 8.58 17.39 -19.93
CA ASN A 207 9.40 16.38 -20.57
C ASN A 207 9.62 16.78 -22.04
N GLU A 208 10.88 16.75 -22.46
CA GLU A 208 11.24 16.98 -23.86
C GLU A 208 11.80 15.69 -24.45
N TYR A 209 11.13 15.16 -25.44
CA TYR A 209 11.56 13.99 -26.16
C TYR A 209 11.44 14.22 -27.67
N ARG A 210 12.54 14.05 -28.40
CA ARG A 210 12.65 14.32 -29.87
C ARG A 210 12.10 15.69 -30.25
N SER A 211 12.50 16.73 -29.50
CA SER A 211 12.08 18.12 -29.66
C SER A 211 10.57 18.36 -29.48
N VAL A 212 9.83 17.42 -28.97
CA VAL A 212 8.43 17.59 -28.56
C VAL A 212 8.37 17.78 -27.07
N ARG A 213 7.84 18.92 -26.64
CA ARG A 213 7.63 19.24 -25.22
C ARG A 213 6.22 18.81 -24.79
N SER A 214 6.12 18.15 -23.67
CA SER A 214 4.84 17.71 -23.09
C SER A 214 4.87 17.77 -21.58
N VAL A 215 3.70 17.90 -20.95
CA VAL A 215 3.57 17.81 -19.50
C VAL A 215 3.57 16.34 -19.11
N GLN A 216 4.49 15.97 -18.21
CA GLN A 216 4.56 14.66 -17.56
C GLN A 216 4.19 14.80 -16.09
N LEU A 217 3.41 13.85 -15.56
CA LEU A 217 3.00 13.83 -14.16
C LEU A 217 3.91 12.86 -13.38
N ASN A 218 4.76 13.40 -12.51
CA ASN A 218 5.54 12.56 -11.59
C ASN A 218 4.67 12.26 -10.37
N LEU A 219 4.13 11.04 -10.30
CA LEU A 219 3.19 10.67 -9.24
C LEU A 219 3.90 10.61 -7.89
N VAL A 220 3.27 11.20 -6.90
CA VAL A 220 3.62 11.12 -5.47
C VAL A 220 2.73 10.08 -4.80
N ASP A 221 1.44 10.06 -5.16
CA ASP A 221 0.47 9.06 -4.70
C ASP A 221 -0.62 8.83 -5.76
N ILE A 222 -1.24 7.65 -5.72
CA ILE A 222 -2.35 7.26 -6.56
C ILE A 222 -3.31 6.39 -5.77
N ARG A 223 -4.60 6.64 -5.90
CA ARG A 223 -5.64 5.86 -5.21
C ARG A 223 -6.89 5.75 -6.07
N PRO A 224 -7.71 4.72 -5.89
CA PRO A 224 -9.01 4.66 -6.51
C PRO A 224 -9.85 5.90 -6.18
N ASP A 225 -10.79 6.26 -7.03
CA ASP A 225 -11.67 7.41 -6.83
C ASP A 225 -12.48 7.32 -5.53
N LYS A 226 -13.08 8.44 -5.13
CA LYS A 226 -13.79 8.55 -3.85
C LYS A 226 -14.95 7.56 -3.76
N ALA A 227 -15.75 7.42 -4.82
CA ALA A 227 -16.94 6.57 -4.81
C ALA A 227 -16.56 5.10 -4.60
N PHE A 228 -15.49 4.63 -5.28
CA PHE A 228 -15.00 3.28 -5.09
C PHE A 228 -14.46 3.06 -3.66
N ARG A 229 -13.71 4.02 -3.10
CA ARG A 229 -13.16 3.91 -1.74
C ARG A 229 -14.25 3.85 -0.68
N GLU A 230 -15.32 4.63 -0.83
CA GLU A 230 -16.48 4.61 0.08
C GLU A 230 -17.21 3.27 0.02
N ALA A 231 -17.47 2.76 -1.19
CA ALA A 231 -18.06 1.43 -1.38
C ALA A 231 -17.20 0.31 -0.78
N GLN A 232 -15.89 0.36 -1.01
CA GLN A 232 -14.94 -0.61 -0.44
C GLN A 232 -14.88 -0.51 1.09
N GLY A 233 -14.96 0.70 1.65
CA GLY A 233 -15.01 0.93 3.09
C GLY A 233 -16.25 0.31 3.73
N HIS A 234 -17.41 0.48 3.09
CA HIS A 234 -18.66 -0.14 3.50
C HIS A 234 -18.56 -1.68 3.46
N ASP A 235 -18.13 -2.25 2.34
CA ASP A 235 -17.93 -3.69 2.17
C ASP A 235 -17.01 -4.27 3.26
N ARG A 236 -15.91 -3.56 3.54
CA ARG A 236 -14.95 -3.98 4.57
C ARG A 236 -15.55 -3.97 5.97
N ALA A 237 -16.36 -2.97 6.28
CA ALA A 237 -17.05 -2.87 7.57
C ALA A 237 -18.06 -4.02 7.74
N VAL A 238 -18.88 -4.29 6.74
CA VAL A 238 -19.85 -5.38 6.73
C VAL A 238 -19.15 -6.75 6.84
N TYR A 239 -18.05 -6.96 6.08
CA TYR A 239 -17.27 -8.18 6.17
C TYR A 239 -16.64 -8.38 7.56
N LYS A 240 -16.08 -7.33 8.18
CA LYS A 240 -15.56 -7.39 9.55
C LYS A 240 -16.64 -7.76 10.57
N LYS A 241 -17.84 -7.17 10.43
CA LYS A 241 -19.00 -7.48 11.26
C LYS A 241 -19.42 -8.96 11.14
N HIS A 242 -19.40 -9.49 9.90
CA HIS A 242 -19.63 -10.93 9.64
C HIS A 242 -18.59 -11.81 10.34
N LEU A 243 -17.29 -11.51 10.23
CA LEU A 243 -16.22 -12.28 10.88
C LEU A 243 -16.31 -12.27 12.41
N ALA A 244 -16.78 -11.15 12.98
CA ALA A 244 -16.99 -11.04 14.43
C ALA A 244 -18.25 -11.77 14.93
N GLY A 245 -18.99 -12.47 14.04
CA GLY A 245 -20.25 -13.13 14.39
C GLY A 245 -21.42 -12.16 14.62
N GLY A 246 -21.30 -10.89 14.21
CA GLY A 246 -22.33 -9.89 14.36
C GLY A 246 -23.54 -10.15 13.44
N ALA A 247 -24.74 -9.80 13.92
CA ALA A 247 -25.95 -9.88 13.11
C ALA A 247 -25.90 -8.87 11.96
N LEU A 248 -26.05 -9.33 10.71
CA LEU A 248 -26.15 -8.51 9.53
C LEU A 248 -27.61 -8.17 9.23
N SER A 249 -27.88 -6.99 8.70
CA SER A 249 -29.19 -6.71 8.10
C SER A 249 -29.38 -7.53 6.82
N CYS A 250 -30.62 -7.62 6.33
CA CYS A 250 -30.92 -8.30 5.06
C CYS A 250 -30.11 -7.74 3.91
N ASP A 251 -29.98 -6.40 3.84
CA ASP A 251 -29.19 -5.71 2.81
C ASP A 251 -27.69 -5.98 2.95
N GLU A 252 -27.13 -5.88 4.17
CA GLU A 252 -25.74 -6.19 4.45
C GLU A 252 -25.39 -7.64 4.07
N ALA A 253 -26.24 -8.60 4.46
CA ALA A 253 -26.06 -9.99 4.07
C ALA A 253 -26.19 -10.19 2.56
N GLY A 254 -27.11 -9.48 1.90
CA GLY A 254 -27.27 -9.48 0.44
C GLY A 254 -26.07 -8.93 -0.30
N CYS A 255 -25.42 -7.88 0.24
CA CYS A 255 -24.20 -7.29 -0.32
C CYS A 255 -23.02 -8.28 -0.30
N LEU A 256 -22.91 -9.12 0.73
CA LEU A 256 -21.84 -10.11 0.86
C LEU A 256 -22.15 -11.44 0.18
N LEU A 257 -23.41 -11.83 0.02
CA LEU A 257 -23.79 -13.16 -0.48
C LEU A 257 -23.47 -13.32 -1.98
N PRO A 258 -22.50 -14.18 -2.35
CA PRO A 258 -22.17 -14.40 -3.76
C PRO A 258 -23.19 -15.29 -4.46
N THR A 259 -23.28 -15.09 -5.76
CA THR A 259 -24.01 -15.97 -6.70
C THR A 259 -23.08 -17.02 -7.29
N ARG A 260 -23.66 -18.03 -7.95
CA ARG A 260 -22.88 -19.01 -8.71
C ARG A 260 -22.02 -18.38 -9.82
N GLN A 261 -22.49 -17.27 -10.40
CA GLN A 261 -21.75 -16.54 -11.43
C GLN A 261 -20.53 -15.83 -10.83
N ASP A 262 -20.63 -15.30 -9.60
CA ASP A 262 -19.53 -14.67 -8.89
C ASP A 262 -18.41 -15.67 -8.62
N PHE A 263 -18.75 -16.87 -8.12
CA PHE A 263 -17.76 -17.96 -7.92
C PHE A 263 -17.08 -18.35 -9.22
N ALA A 264 -17.85 -18.50 -10.29
CA ALA A 264 -17.31 -18.86 -11.61
C ALA A 264 -16.38 -17.77 -12.15
N ALA A 265 -16.70 -16.49 -11.94
CA ALA A 265 -15.87 -15.36 -12.34
C ALA A 265 -14.54 -15.35 -11.57
N VAL A 266 -14.61 -15.47 -10.23
CA VAL A 266 -13.43 -15.53 -9.38
C VAL A 266 -12.53 -16.70 -9.76
N TRP A 267 -13.07 -17.90 -9.86
CA TRP A 267 -12.30 -19.09 -10.20
C TRP A 267 -11.61 -19.01 -11.56
N ARG A 268 -12.35 -18.60 -12.60
CA ARG A 268 -11.79 -18.46 -13.96
C ARG A 268 -10.66 -17.44 -13.99
N TYR A 269 -10.82 -16.31 -13.27
CA TYR A 269 -9.77 -15.30 -13.19
C TYR A 269 -8.52 -15.85 -12.50
N LEU A 270 -8.67 -16.49 -11.35
CA LEU A 270 -7.54 -17.08 -10.63
C LEU A 270 -6.83 -18.16 -11.47
N ALA A 271 -7.57 -19.03 -12.14
CA ALA A 271 -6.99 -20.07 -12.99
C ALA A 271 -6.23 -19.50 -14.20
N ALA A 272 -6.69 -18.36 -14.76
CA ALA A 272 -6.08 -17.75 -15.94
C ALA A 272 -4.85 -16.87 -15.62
N PHE A 273 -4.82 -16.23 -14.46
CA PHE A 273 -3.84 -15.18 -14.13
C PHE A 273 -2.90 -15.52 -12.97
N SER A 274 -3.04 -16.69 -12.32
CA SER A 274 -2.04 -17.15 -11.35
C SER A 274 -0.77 -17.65 -12.06
N GLN A 275 0.39 -17.25 -11.55
CA GLN A 275 1.68 -17.78 -11.98
C GLN A 275 2.06 -18.95 -11.08
N ASP A 276 2.31 -20.12 -11.65
CA ASP A 276 2.58 -21.36 -10.90
C ASP A 276 1.52 -21.65 -9.80
N GLY A 277 0.25 -21.30 -10.10
CA GLY A 277 -0.85 -21.46 -9.15
C GLY A 277 -0.88 -20.45 -8.01
N VAL A 278 -0.05 -19.37 -8.04
CA VAL A 278 0.00 -18.34 -7.01
C VAL A 278 -0.34 -16.97 -7.61
N LEU A 279 -1.21 -16.24 -6.92
CA LEU A 279 -1.54 -14.85 -7.21
C LEU A 279 -1.43 -14.02 -5.93
N SER A 280 -0.80 -12.85 -6.00
CA SER A 280 -0.73 -11.93 -4.85
C SER A 280 -1.20 -10.54 -5.29
N GLU A 281 -2.32 -10.08 -4.71
CA GLU A 281 -2.98 -8.83 -5.10
C GLU A 281 -3.65 -8.16 -3.89
N GLU A 282 -3.85 -6.83 -3.96
CA GLU A 282 -4.76 -6.12 -3.06
C GLU A 282 -6.21 -6.49 -3.41
N LEU A 283 -7.04 -6.76 -2.40
CA LEU A 283 -8.39 -7.31 -2.58
C LEU A 283 -9.29 -6.43 -3.46
N GLY A 284 -9.26 -5.12 -3.28
CA GLY A 284 -10.06 -4.19 -4.08
C GLY A 284 -9.59 -4.14 -5.54
N CYS A 285 -8.27 -4.18 -5.77
CA CYS A 285 -7.70 -4.28 -7.11
C CYS A 285 -8.10 -5.60 -7.79
N LEU A 286 -8.02 -6.71 -7.06
CA LEU A 286 -8.44 -8.03 -7.54
C LEU A 286 -9.91 -8.02 -7.94
N SER A 287 -10.80 -7.50 -7.10
CA SER A 287 -12.24 -7.45 -7.40
C SER A 287 -12.53 -6.60 -8.65
N ARG A 288 -11.87 -5.45 -8.85
CA ARG A 288 -11.99 -4.64 -10.05
C ARG A 288 -11.52 -5.38 -11.32
N LYS A 289 -10.38 -6.06 -11.24
CA LYS A 289 -9.86 -6.86 -12.36
C LYS A 289 -10.82 -7.99 -12.75
N ILE A 290 -11.34 -8.74 -11.76
CA ILE A 290 -12.33 -9.80 -11.99
C ILE A 290 -13.61 -9.22 -12.60
N SER A 291 -14.13 -8.13 -12.04
CA SER A 291 -15.34 -7.46 -12.51
C SER A 291 -15.24 -7.07 -14.00
N ARG A 292 -14.10 -6.51 -14.41
CA ARG A 292 -13.86 -6.15 -15.81
C ARG A 292 -13.75 -7.36 -16.73
N CYS A 293 -12.97 -8.37 -16.33
CA CYS A 293 -12.82 -9.58 -17.13
C CYS A 293 -14.13 -10.34 -17.31
N ALA A 294 -14.95 -10.42 -16.26
CA ALA A 294 -16.21 -11.13 -16.27
C ALA A 294 -17.40 -10.28 -16.76
N LYS A 295 -17.22 -8.96 -16.92
CA LYS A 295 -18.29 -7.97 -17.16
C LYS A 295 -19.43 -8.10 -16.14
N LEU A 296 -19.07 -8.34 -14.88
CA LEU A 296 -19.98 -8.62 -13.78
C LEU A 296 -19.60 -7.70 -12.60
N PRO A 297 -20.53 -6.91 -12.02
CA PRO A 297 -20.22 -6.08 -10.85
C PRO A 297 -19.96 -6.97 -9.63
N LEU A 298 -18.69 -7.06 -9.23
CA LEU A 298 -18.25 -7.87 -8.10
C LEU A 298 -17.57 -6.97 -7.07
N SER A 299 -18.16 -6.86 -5.88
CA SER A 299 -17.60 -6.07 -4.80
C SER A 299 -16.42 -6.77 -4.11
N ALA A 300 -15.62 -6.01 -3.40
CA ALA A 300 -14.50 -6.56 -2.63
C ALA A 300 -15.00 -7.53 -1.54
N GLY A 301 -16.12 -7.23 -0.89
CA GLY A 301 -16.76 -8.10 0.10
C GLY A 301 -17.19 -9.44 -0.49
N LYS A 302 -17.91 -9.42 -1.61
CA LYS A 302 -18.29 -10.67 -2.33
C LYS A 302 -17.08 -11.46 -2.80
N THR A 303 -16.07 -10.78 -3.36
CA THR A 303 -14.82 -11.43 -3.77
C THR A 303 -14.18 -12.15 -2.60
N ARG A 304 -14.13 -11.50 -1.43
CA ARG A 304 -13.54 -12.08 -0.22
C ARG A 304 -14.34 -13.31 0.24
N ILE A 305 -15.66 -13.23 0.30
CA ILE A 305 -16.49 -14.40 0.65
C ILE A 305 -16.30 -15.55 -0.35
N CYS A 306 -16.20 -15.26 -1.65
CA CYS A 306 -15.89 -16.30 -2.64
C CYS A 306 -14.57 -17.00 -2.32
N LEU A 307 -13.52 -16.23 -1.99
CA LEU A 307 -12.21 -16.77 -1.65
C LEU A 307 -12.25 -17.59 -0.36
N ASP A 308 -12.93 -17.10 0.69
CA ASP A 308 -13.05 -17.79 1.96
C ASP A 308 -13.79 -19.13 1.81
N VAL A 309 -14.89 -19.16 1.04
CA VAL A 309 -15.63 -20.41 0.73
C VAL A 309 -14.77 -21.38 -0.08
N LEU A 310 -14.04 -20.90 -1.09
CA LEU A 310 -13.15 -21.76 -1.87
C LEU A 310 -11.99 -22.30 -1.03
N ALA A 311 -11.48 -21.50 -0.06
CA ALA A 311 -10.46 -21.96 0.90
C ALA A 311 -11.00 -22.99 1.88
N GLU A 312 -12.21 -22.76 2.43
CA GLU A 312 -12.91 -23.71 3.30
C GLU A 312 -13.09 -25.08 2.62
N GLN A 313 -13.36 -25.07 1.31
CA GLN A 313 -13.50 -26.29 0.52
C GLN A 313 -12.15 -26.89 0.05
N GLY A 314 -11.03 -26.33 0.46
CA GLY A 314 -9.69 -26.82 0.14
C GLY A 314 -9.28 -26.63 -1.33
N LEU A 315 -9.96 -25.75 -2.06
CA LEU A 315 -9.64 -25.45 -3.47
C LEU A 315 -8.51 -24.44 -3.61
N LEU A 316 -8.26 -23.63 -2.57
CA LEU A 316 -7.16 -22.68 -2.49
C LEU A 316 -6.71 -22.46 -1.05
N GLN A 317 -5.54 -21.85 -0.89
CA GLN A 317 -5.02 -21.36 0.39
C GLN A 317 -4.90 -19.86 0.34
N LEU A 318 -5.22 -19.19 1.45
CA LEU A 318 -5.14 -17.74 1.62
C LEU A 318 -4.10 -17.39 2.67
N GLU A 319 -3.18 -16.49 2.33
CA GLU A 319 -2.24 -15.89 3.25
C GLU A 319 -2.42 -14.38 3.24
N GLN A 320 -2.83 -13.81 4.37
CA GLN A 320 -2.95 -12.36 4.49
C GLN A 320 -1.58 -11.71 4.65
N ARG A 321 -1.25 -10.75 3.81
CA ARG A 321 -0.05 -9.91 3.88
C ARG A 321 -0.43 -8.45 4.19
N PRO A 322 0.50 -7.60 4.63
CA PRO A 322 0.18 -6.23 5.04
C PRO A 322 -0.60 -5.40 4.02
N LYS A 323 -0.28 -5.55 2.73
CA LYS A 323 -0.90 -4.78 1.63
C LYS A 323 -1.49 -5.66 0.52
N SER A 324 -1.51 -6.99 0.68
CA SER A 324 -2.00 -7.90 -0.35
C SER A 324 -2.54 -9.19 0.26
N LEU A 325 -3.27 -9.93 -0.55
CA LEU A 325 -3.74 -11.27 -0.27
C LEU A 325 -3.00 -12.23 -1.21
N CYS A 326 -2.23 -13.16 -0.65
CA CYS A 326 -1.60 -14.23 -1.42
C CYS A 326 -2.57 -15.40 -1.51
N ILE A 327 -2.89 -15.80 -2.73
CA ILE A 327 -3.84 -16.85 -3.07
C ILE A 327 -3.08 -17.96 -3.78
N ARG A 328 -3.12 -19.17 -3.24
CA ARG A 328 -2.49 -20.34 -3.85
C ARG A 328 -3.56 -21.35 -4.23
N LEU A 329 -3.63 -21.69 -5.52
CA LEU A 329 -4.55 -22.73 -5.99
C LEU A 329 -4.07 -24.12 -5.56
N CYS A 330 -4.99 -24.94 -5.08
CA CYS A 330 -4.74 -26.32 -4.72
C CYS A 330 -5.18 -27.25 -5.87
N ALA A 331 -4.33 -28.19 -6.26
CA ALA A 331 -4.63 -29.18 -7.29
C ALA A 331 -5.57 -30.26 -6.74
N ASN A 332 -6.85 -29.92 -6.48
CA ASN A 332 -7.86 -30.85 -6.04
C ASN A 332 -8.80 -31.17 -7.21
N GLY A 333 -8.66 -32.36 -7.81
CA GLY A 333 -9.55 -32.85 -8.89
C GLY A 333 -10.96 -33.26 -8.42
N ARG A 334 -11.40 -32.85 -7.21
CA ARG A 334 -12.71 -33.24 -6.66
C ARG A 334 -13.76 -32.17 -7.00
N LYS A 335 -14.93 -32.62 -7.44
CA LYS A 335 -16.12 -31.77 -7.51
C LYS A 335 -16.57 -31.44 -6.07
N VAL A 336 -16.70 -30.17 -5.77
CA VAL A 336 -17.07 -29.65 -4.46
C VAL A 336 -18.45 -29.00 -4.55
N ASP A 337 -19.29 -29.23 -3.57
CA ASP A 337 -20.60 -28.61 -3.42
C ASP A 337 -20.48 -27.35 -2.53
N LEU A 338 -20.36 -26.20 -3.17
CA LEU A 338 -20.21 -24.91 -2.47
C LEU A 338 -21.43 -24.55 -1.61
N GLU A 339 -22.62 -25.08 -1.92
CA GLU A 339 -23.86 -24.80 -1.17
C GLU A 339 -23.83 -25.34 0.26
N LYS A 340 -22.93 -26.28 0.54
CA LYS A 340 -22.72 -26.85 1.89
C LYS A 340 -21.79 -26.01 2.76
N SER A 341 -21.26 -24.90 2.25
CA SER A 341 -20.39 -24.02 3.02
C SER A 341 -21.14 -23.40 4.21
N PRO A 342 -20.66 -23.55 5.46
CA PRO A 342 -21.18 -22.88 6.64
C PRO A 342 -21.29 -21.37 6.46
N ILE A 343 -20.31 -20.74 5.77
CA ILE A 343 -20.33 -19.31 5.47
C ILE A 343 -21.56 -18.93 4.65
N LEU A 344 -21.83 -19.66 3.56
CA LEU A 344 -22.99 -19.40 2.71
C LEU A 344 -24.32 -19.69 3.43
N ILE A 345 -24.38 -20.77 4.18
CA ILE A 345 -25.58 -21.13 4.97
C ILE A 345 -25.90 -20.01 5.99
N HIS A 346 -24.87 -19.50 6.67
CA HIS A 346 -25.04 -18.41 7.63
C HIS A 346 -25.52 -17.12 6.96
N LEU A 347 -24.87 -16.69 5.86
CA LEU A 347 -25.29 -15.50 5.12
C LEU A 347 -26.71 -15.60 4.54
N LYS A 348 -27.11 -16.80 4.05
CA LYS A 348 -28.46 -17.04 3.54
C LYS A 348 -29.51 -16.91 4.66
N LYS A 349 -29.23 -17.45 5.86
CA LYS A 349 -30.11 -17.28 7.03
C LYS A 349 -30.28 -15.81 7.42
N GLN A 350 -29.18 -15.07 7.55
CA GLN A 350 -29.23 -13.65 7.88
C GLN A 350 -29.98 -12.83 6.80
N LYS A 351 -29.81 -13.15 5.52
CA LYS A 351 -30.57 -12.52 4.43
C LYS A 351 -32.06 -12.81 4.48
N ALA A 352 -32.45 -14.00 4.92
CA ALA A 352 -33.85 -14.39 5.08
C ALA A 352 -34.52 -13.80 6.33
N GLY A 353 -33.79 -13.11 7.20
CA GLY A 353 -34.32 -12.49 8.40
C GLY A 353 -34.59 -13.47 9.55
N ASN A 354 -33.95 -14.65 9.52
CA ASN A 354 -34.03 -15.68 10.56
C ASN A 354 -32.70 -15.80 11.32
#